data_234beca71f2e94a29c1fbadd0f7e9c31
#
_entry.id   234beca71f2e94a29c1fbadd0f7e9c31
#
_cell.length_a   1.000
_cell.length_b   1.000
_cell.length_c   1.000
_cell.angle_alpha   90.00
_cell.angle_beta   90.00
_cell.angle_gamma   90.00
#
_symmetry.space_group_name_H-M   'P 1'
#
loop_
_entity.id
_entity.type
_entity.pdbx_description
1 polymer ?
#
loop_
_entity_poly.entity_id
_entity_poly.type
_entity_poly.pdbx_seq_one_letter_code
_entity_poly.pdbx_strand_id
1 'polypeptide(L)'
;SWWDGFWINYFNEHITKKKLFFMMLEEQLLKYSFFSKIGGYSVKKNTRDILNSINFTLNLLKSYENAVFLFPQGEIKSLYTNEITFESGIQRILNNVCDIEIVFLCNFIEYFSNQKPTLYMYFRTYDAKQDIDYQKEYNTFYYECKNKNRLQN
;
A
#
# COMPACT_ATOMS: atom_id res chain seq x y z
N SER A 1 6.17 -7.59 -2.35
CA SER A 1 6.79 -8.38 -3.43
C SER A 1 6.69 -7.62 -4.76
N TRP A 2 7.41 -8.07 -5.77
CA TRP A 2 7.29 -7.53 -7.15
C TRP A 2 5.84 -7.57 -7.69
N TRP A 3 5.07 -8.54 -7.26
CA TRP A 3 3.69 -8.76 -7.70
C TRP A 3 2.67 -7.82 -7.06
N ASP A 4 3.04 -7.07 -6.03
CA ASP A 4 2.09 -6.24 -5.27
C ASP A 4 1.41 -5.18 -6.13
N GLY A 5 2.11 -4.61 -7.12
CA GLY A 5 1.53 -3.68 -8.08
C GLY A 5 0.39 -4.30 -8.92
N PHE A 6 0.53 -5.57 -9.30
CA PHE A 6 -0.51 -6.30 -10.03
C PHE A 6 -1.70 -6.63 -9.15
N TRP A 7 -1.46 -7.03 -7.89
CA TRP A 7 -2.53 -7.32 -6.92
C TRP A 7 -3.30 -6.05 -6.55
N ILE A 8 -2.63 -4.92 -6.45
CA ILE A 8 -3.27 -3.62 -6.23
C ILE A 8 -4.17 -3.24 -7.41
N ASN A 9 -3.71 -3.42 -8.64
CA ASN A 9 -4.54 -3.17 -9.82
C ASN A 9 -5.77 -4.08 -9.83
N TYR A 10 -5.59 -5.37 -9.55
CA TYR A 10 -6.70 -6.31 -9.43
C TYR A 10 -7.70 -5.88 -8.36
N PHE A 11 -7.22 -5.49 -7.17
CA PHE A 11 -8.06 -4.98 -6.09
C PHE A 11 -8.82 -3.71 -6.52
N ASN A 12 -8.12 -2.78 -7.17
CA ASN A 12 -8.75 -1.55 -7.64
C ASN A 12 -9.85 -1.80 -8.67
N GLU A 13 -9.63 -2.67 -9.64
CA GLU A 13 -10.61 -2.98 -10.68
C GLU A 13 -11.89 -3.63 -10.12
N HIS A 14 -11.77 -4.45 -9.08
CA HIS A 14 -12.89 -5.21 -8.54
C HIS A 14 -13.58 -4.54 -7.34
N ILE A 15 -12.84 -3.77 -6.55
CA ILE A 15 -13.32 -3.21 -5.27
C ILE A 15 -13.47 -1.70 -5.33
N THR A 16 -12.39 -0.95 -5.54
CA THR A 16 -12.42 0.51 -5.41
C THR A 16 -12.90 1.22 -6.66
N LYS A 17 -12.56 0.71 -7.84
CA LYS A 17 -12.95 1.23 -9.17
C LYS A 17 -12.60 2.71 -9.37
N LYS A 18 -11.49 3.14 -8.81
CA LYS A 18 -11.02 4.52 -8.85
C LYS A 18 -9.85 4.67 -9.82
N LYS A 19 -9.49 5.91 -10.14
CA LYS A 19 -8.27 6.19 -10.88
C LYS A 19 -7.06 5.88 -9.99
N LEU A 20 -6.30 4.86 -10.38
CA LEU A 20 -5.19 4.33 -9.60
C LEU A 20 -3.93 5.18 -9.74
N PHE A 21 -3.34 5.49 -8.59
CA PHE A 21 -1.99 6.03 -8.48
C PHE A 21 -1.20 5.25 -7.45
N PHE A 22 0.12 5.12 -7.64
CA PHE A 22 0.97 4.48 -6.65
C PHE A 22 2.37 5.10 -6.63
N MET A 23 2.89 5.24 -5.42
CA MET A 23 4.22 5.78 -5.19
C MET A 23 5.27 4.66 -5.26
N MET A 24 6.35 4.87 -6.00
CA MET A 24 7.48 3.96 -6.06
C MET A 24 8.82 4.70 -6.13
N LEU A 25 9.91 4.00 -5.83
CA LEU A 25 11.25 4.60 -5.92
C LEU A 25 11.56 5.00 -7.37
N GLU A 26 12.18 6.17 -7.54
CA GLU A 26 12.53 6.71 -8.86
C GLU A 26 13.37 5.74 -9.69
N GLU A 27 14.34 5.08 -9.07
CA GLU A 27 15.20 4.09 -9.74
C GLU A 27 14.37 2.94 -10.34
N GLN A 28 13.35 2.50 -9.63
CA GLN A 28 12.44 1.45 -10.11
C GLN A 28 11.54 1.97 -11.23
N LEU A 29 11.05 3.19 -11.12
CA LEU A 29 10.21 3.82 -12.14
C LEU A 29 10.98 4.05 -13.45
N LEU A 30 12.24 4.46 -13.36
CA LEU A 30 13.12 4.61 -14.52
C LEU A 30 13.44 3.26 -15.17
N LYS A 31 13.70 2.23 -14.37
CA LYS A 31 13.96 0.87 -14.86
C LYS A 31 12.75 0.24 -15.55
N TYR A 32 11.55 0.55 -15.08
CA TYR A 32 10.30 -0.02 -15.54
C TYR A 32 9.30 1.09 -15.92
N SER A 33 9.64 1.84 -16.97
CA SER A 33 8.92 3.04 -17.40
C SER A 33 7.42 2.84 -17.71
N PHE A 34 6.98 1.62 -17.95
CA PHE A 34 5.55 1.34 -18.16
C PHE A 34 4.70 1.66 -16.93
N PHE A 35 5.26 1.59 -15.72
CA PHE A 35 4.54 1.94 -14.50
C PHE A 35 4.05 3.40 -14.47
N SER A 36 4.79 4.33 -15.11
CA SER A 36 4.33 5.71 -15.22
C SER A 36 3.05 5.86 -16.05
N LYS A 37 2.83 4.96 -17.02
CA LYS A 37 1.63 4.97 -17.88
C LYS A 37 0.37 4.48 -17.15
N ILE A 38 0.54 3.74 -16.05
CA ILE A 38 -0.56 3.15 -15.27
C ILE A 38 -0.72 3.81 -13.90
N GLY A 39 -0.17 5.04 -13.71
CA GLY A 39 -0.36 5.84 -12.51
C GLY A 39 0.79 5.81 -11.50
N GLY A 40 1.91 5.16 -11.84
CA GLY A 40 3.12 5.20 -11.02
C GLY A 40 3.77 6.58 -11.02
N TYR A 41 4.13 7.09 -9.85
CA TYR A 41 4.92 8.32 -9.70
C TYR A 41 6.08 8.12 -8.74
N SER A 42 7.13 8.91 -8.93
CA SER A 42 8.40 8.69 -8.23
C SER A 42 8.46 9.34 -6.87
N VAL A 43 9.21 8.69 -5.97
CA VAL A 43 9.75 9.30 -4.76
C VAL A 43 11.27 9.13 -4.76
N LYS A 44 11.98 10.25 -4.49
CA LYS A 44 13.42 10.22 -4.22
C LYS A 44 13.65 10.19 -2.72
N LYS A 45 14.56 9.34 -2.26
CA LYS A 45 14.90 9.24 -0.82
C LYS A 45 15.67 10.47 -0.28
N ASN A 46 15.83 11.55 -1.05
CA ASN A 46 16.47 12.79 -0.65
C ASN A 46 15.46 13.80 -0.09
N THR A 47 15.84 14.50 0.98
CA THR A 47 14.96 15.27 1.85
C THR A 47 14.05 16.31 1.17
N ARG A 48 14.52 17.02 0.14
CA ARG A 48 13.67 18.03 -0.56
C ARG A 48 12.65 17.40 -1.51
N ASP A 49 13.05 16.36 -2.22
CA ASP A 49 12.18 15.71 -3.20
C ASP A 49 11.11 14.84 -2.54
N ILE A 50 11.34 14.34 -1.33
CA ILE A 50 10.31 13.66 -0.52
C ILE A 50 9.13 14.59 -0.25
N LEU A 51 9.37 15.84 0.10
CA LEU A 51 8.30 16.81 0.35
C LEU A 51 7.44 17.07 -0.90
N ASN A 52 8.08 17.14 -2.08
CA ASN A 52 7.36 17.29 -3.35
C ASN A 52 6.46 16.08 -3.62
N SER A 53 6.96 14.86 -3.39
CA SER A 53 6.18 13.64 -3.57
C SER A 53 5.02 13.53 -2.57
N ILE A 54 5.23 13.96 -1.32
CA ILE A 54 4.17 14.04 -0.31
C ILE A 54 3.10 15.03 -0.74
N ASN A 55 3.48 16.25 -1.13
CA ASN A 55 2.54 17.28 -1.58
C ASN A 55 1.77 16.84 -2.83
N PHE A 56 2.43 16.16 -3.76
CA PHE A 56 1.78 15.58 -4.92
C PHE A 56 0.74 14.54 -4.52
N THR A 57 1.09 13.63 -3.60
CA THR A 57 0.15 12.64 -3.04
C THR A 57 -1.06 13.30 -2.40
N LEU A 58 -0.85 14.31 -1.55
CA LEU A 58 -1.93 15.05 -0.91
C LEU A 58 -2.83 15.76 -1.93
N ASN A 59 -2.27 16.28 -3.02
CA ASN A 59 -3.06 16.87 -4.10
C ASN A 59 -3.90 15.84 -4.88
N LEU A 60 -3.34 14.64 -5.12
CA LEU A 60 -4.11 13.54 -5.74
C LEU A 60 -5.32 13.14 -4.89
N LEU A 61 -5.13 13.10 -3.57
CA LEU A 61 -6.17 12.69 -2.60
C LEU A 61 -7.29 13.72 -2.41
N LYS A 62 -7.18 14.95 -2.97
CA LYS A 62 -8.28 15.92 -2.99
C LYS A 62 -9.43 15.51 -3.92
N SER A 63 -9.19 14.59 -4.85
CA SER A 63 -10.24 14.10 -5.76
C SER A 63 -10.75 12.73 -5.28
N TYR A 64 -12.05 12.62 -5.10
CA TYR A 64 -12.72 11.36 -4.74
C TYR A 64 -12.63 10.27 -5.81
N GLU A 65 -12.30 10.64 -7.03
CA GLU A 65 -12.10 9.70 -8.14
C GLU A 65 -10.76 8.97 -8.06
N ASN A 66 -9.82 9.48 -7.26
CA ASN A 66 -8.49 8.94 -7.16
C ASN A 66 -8.36 7.95 -6.00
N ALA A 67 -7.55 6.91 -6.21
CA ALA A 67 -7.00 6.05 -5.16
C ALA A 67 -5.48 6.10 -5.23
N VAL A 68 -4.84 6.34 -4.09
CA VAL A 68 -3.38 6.33 -3.99
C VAL A 68 -2.95 5.14 -3.15
N PHE A 69 -2.14 4.27 -3.75
CA PHE A 69 -1.55 3.13 -3.05
C PHE A 69 -0.13 3.45 -2.59
N LEU A 70 0.11 3.14 -1.34
CA LEU A 70 1.40 3.35 -0.69
C LEU A 70 1.93 2.02 -0.18
N PHE A 71 3.22 1.79 -0.39
CA PHE A 71 3.94 0.64 0.15
C PHE A 71 4.68 1.09 1.41
N PRO A 72 4.13 0.86 2.61
CA PRO A 72 4.61 1.54 3.82
C PRO A 72 6.05 1.19 4.21
N GLN A 73 6.54 0.03 3.82
CA GLN A 73 7.91 -0.39 4.12
C GLN A 73 8.98 0.28 3.24
N GLY A 74 8.60 0.85 2.07
CA GLY A 74 9.54 1.45 1.11
C GLY A 74 10.57 0.49 0.51
N GLU A 75 10.53 -0.79 0.88
CA GLU A 75 11.41 -1.85 0.40
C GLU A 75 10.71 -3.22 0.36
N ILE A 76 11.24 -4.14 -0.43
CA ILE A 76 10.74 -5.51 -0.48
C ILE A 76 11.37 -6.31 0.66
N LYS A 77 10.54 -6.80 1.57
CA LYS A 77 10.95 -7.68 2.68
C LYS A 77 10.42 -9.10 2.49
N SER A 78 10.92 -10.00 3.32
CA SER A 78 10.45 -11.39 3.38
C SER A 78 8.97 -11.45 3.75
N LEU A 79 8.24 -12.41 3.18
CA LEU A 79 6.86 -12.73 3.57
C LEU A 79 6.75 -13.24 5.02
N TYR A 80 7.86 -13.68 5.60
CA TYR A 80 7.93 -14.13 7.00
C TYR A 80 8.17 -12.99 8.00
N THR A 81 8.19 -11.74 7.55
CA THR A 81 8.31 -10.58 8.43
C THR A 81 7.20 -10.60 9.47
N ASN A 82 7.54 -10.35 10.72
CA ASN A 82 6.56 -10.36 11.82
C ASN A 82 6.00 -8.96 12.09
N GLU A 83 6.74 -7.93 11.75
CA GLU A 83 6.37 -6.54 12.00
C GLU A 83 6.63 -5.68 10.77
N ILE A 84 5.69 -4.80 10.48
CA ILE A 84 5.75 -3.85 9.36
C ILE A 84 6.16 -2.49 9.92
N THR A 85 7.31 -2.00 9.48
CA THR A 85 7.79 -0.66 9.84
C THR A 85 7.46 0.31 8.71
N PHE A 86 6.84 1.43 9.05
CA PHE A 86 6.50 2.47 8.07
C PHE A 86 7.65 3.43 7.86
N GLU A 87 7.89 3.79 6.62
CA GLU A 87 8.74 4.92 6.27
C GLU A 87 8.11 6.23 6.79
N SER A 88 8.93 7.13 7.29
CA SER A 88 8.47 8.40 7.89
C SER A 88 7.61 9.27 6.95
N GLY A 89 7.83 9.17 5.65
CA GLY A 89 7.03 9.86 4.63
C GLY A 89 5.57 9.39 4.60
N ILE A 90 5.32 8.11 4.85
CA ILE A 90 3.97 7.54 4.91
C ILE A 90 3.21 8.11 6.10
N GLN A 91 3.82 8.10 7.29
CA GLN A 91 3.19 8.66 8.49
C GLN A 91 2.87 10.16 8.29
N ARG A 92 3.77 10.89 7.60
CA ARG A 92 3.54 12.30 7.30
C ARG A 92 2.35 12.51 6.34
N ILE A 93 2.17 11.65 5.33
CA ILE A 93 0.99 11.70 4.46
C ILE A 93 -0.26 11.45 5.29
N LEU A 94 -0.29 10.36 6.06
CA LEU A 94 -1.44 9.95 6.86
C LEU A 94 -1.87 11.00 7.89
N ASN A 95 -0.93 11.72 8.49
CA ASN A 95 -1.21 12.79 9.45
C ASN A 95 -1.74 14.09 8.80
N ASN A 96 -1.60 14.23 7.48
CA ASN A 96 -2.04 15.44 6.76
C ASN A 96 -3.26 15.21 5.85
N VAL A 97 -3.86 14.04 5.91
CA VAL A 97 -5.12 13.76 5.21
C VAL A 97 -6.30 13.82 6.17
N CYS A 98 -7.41 14.33 5.66
CA CYS A 98 -8.71 14.33 6.33
C CYS A 98 -9.78 14.00 5.31
N ASP A 99 -10.93 13.56 5.79
CA ASP A 99 -12.12 13.26 4.98
C ASP A 99 -11.86 12.26 3.85
N ILE A 100 -10.96 11.31 4.08
CA ILE A 100 -10.69 10.20 3.17
C ILE A 100 -10.84 8.86 3.89
N GLU A 101 -11.14 7.84 3.11
CA GLU A 101 -11.11 6.46 3.56
C GLU A 101 -9.71 5.87 3.37
N ILE A 102 -9.17 5.26 4.41
CA ILE A 102 -7.91 4.54 4.38
C ILE A 102 -8.22 3.04 4.33
N VAL A 103 -7.66 2.35 3.35
CA VAL A 103 -7.81 0.90 3.21
C VAL A 103 -6.49 0.21 3.52
N PHE A 104 -6.46 -0.57 4.59
CA PHE A 104 -5.37 -1.50 4.83
C PHE A 104 -5.56 -2.74 3.96
N LEU A 105 -4.52 -3.11 3.25
CA LEU A 105 -4.50 -4.30 2.39
C LEU A 105 -3.32 -5.19 2.78
N CYS A 106 -3.58 -6.49 2.93
CA CYS A 106 -2.57 -7.48 3.24
C CYS A 106 -2.78 -8.73 2.37
N ASN A 107 -1.71 -9.17 1.71
CA ASN A 107 -1.73 -10.29 0.78
C ASN A 107 -0.88 -11.45 1.32
N PHE A 108 -1.45 -12.66 1.31
CA PHE A 108 -0.73 -13.90 1.57
C PHE A 108 -0.86 -14.83 0.38
N ILE A 109 0.23 -15.52 0.06
CA ILE A 109 0.27 -16.52 -1.00
C ILE A 109 0.54 -17.87 -0.33
N GLU A 110 -0.41 -18.80 -0.45
CA GLU A 110 -0.35 -20.09 0.21
C GLU A 110 -0.69 -21.23 -0.78
N TYR A 111 -0.09 -22.36 -0.55
CA TYR A 111 -0.39 -23.58 -1.31
C TYR A 111 -1.36 -24.48 -0.56
N PHE A 112 -1.22 -24.58 0.77
CA PHE A 112 -1.89 -25.58 1.61
C PHE A 112 -1.86 -26.98 0.94
N SER A 113 -3.01 -27.58 0.70
CA SER A 113 -3.16 -28.87 0.00
C SER A 113 -3.26 -28.74 -1.53
N ASN A 114 -3.19 -27.53 -2.09
CA ASN A 114 -3.36 -27.29 -3.51
C ASN A 114 -2.01 -27.34 -4.26
N GLN A 115 -2.04 -27.81 -5.50
CA GLN A 115 -0.87 -27.79 -6.38
C GLN A 115 -0.51 -26.38 -6.86
N LYS A 116 -1.48 -25.47 -6.92
CA LYS A 116 -1.31 -24.08 -7.35
C LYS A 116 -1.44 -23.15 -6.16
N PRO A 117 -0.66 -22.05 -6.11
CA PRO A 117 -0.78 -21.07 -5.05
C PRO A 117 -2.13 -20.35 -5.13
N THR A 118 -2.66 -20.02 -3.97
CA THR A 118 -3.86 -19.19 -3.81
C THR A 118 -3.45 -17.87 -3.17
N LEU A 119 -3.94 -16.76 -3.73
CA LEU A 119 -3.78 -15.43 -3.16
C LEU A 119 -4.95 -15.16 -2.21
N TYR A 120 -4.64 -14.91 -0.95
CA TYR A 120 -5.58 -14.44 0.06
C TYR A 120 -5.39 -12.95 0.27
N MET A 121 -6.41 -12.16 -0.08
CA MET A 121 -6.40 -10.72 0.06
C MET A 121 -7.30 -10.33 1.24
N TYR A 122 -6.72 -9.72 2.27
CA TYR A 122 -7.44 -9.19 3.42
C TYR A 122 -7.42 -7.68 3.34
N PHE A 123 -8.56 -7.04 3.56
CA PHE A 123 -8.62 -5.59 3.64
C PHE A 123 -9.54 -5.13 4.76
N ARG A 124 -9.29 -3.93 5.24
CA ARG A 124 -10.09 -3.23 6.24
C ARG A 124 -10.06 -1.74 5.98
N THR A 125 -11.21 -1.11 6.11
CA THR A 125 -11.38 0.33 5.91
C THR A 125 -11.35 1.08 7.24
N TYR A 126 -10.80 2.28 7.19
CA TYR A 126 -10.74 3.22 8.30
C TYR A 126 -11.04 4.62 7.77
N ASP A 127 -11.79 5.40 8.54
CA ASP A 127 -11.87 6.84 8.30
C ASP A 127 -10.58 7.49 8.77
N ALA A 128 -10.03 8.39 7.96
CA ALA A 128 -8.84 9.13 8.34
C ALA A 128 -9.12 10.00 9.57
N LYS A 129 -8.31 9.81 10.61
CA LYS A 129 -8.39 10.57 11.87
C LYS A 129 -7.02 11.11 12.22
N GLN A 130 -7.00 12.26 12.88
CA GLN A 130 -5.76 12.78 13.45
C GLN A 130 -5.35 11.98 14.69
N ASP A 131 -4.07 11.99 15.00
CA ASP A 131 -3.47 11.36 16.19
C ASP A 131 -3.60 9.83 16.29
N ILE A 132 -3.76 9.14 15.18
CA ILE A 132 -3.71 7.68 15.12
C ILE A 132 -2.30 7.22 14.76
N ASP A 133 -1.77 6.25 15.49
CA ASP A 133 -0.60 5.49 15.11
C ASP A 133 -0.99 4.41 14.07
N TYR A 134 -0.99 4.83 12.80
CA TYR A 134 -1.36 3.94 11.70
C TYR A 134 -0.41 2.75 11.53
N GLN A 135 0.85 2.86 11.95
CA GLN A 135 1.78 1.73 11.94
C GLN A 135 1.33 0.66 12.94
N LYS A 136 0.96 1.06 14.13
CA LYS A 136 0.44 0.14 15.16
C LYS A 136 -0.87 -0.51 14.74
N GLU A 137 -1.81 0.29 14.20
CA GLU A 137 -3.09 -0.22 13.69
C GLU A 137 -2.88 -1.20 12.54
N TYR A 138 -1.98 -0.90 11.61
CA TYR A 138 -1.65 -1.82 10.52
C TYR A 138 -1.02 -3.12 11.02
N ASN A 139 -0.11 -3.07 11.98
CA ASN A 139 0.50 -4.27 12.55
C ASN A 139 -0.54 -5.14 13.28
N THR A 140 -1.49 -4.54 13.98
CA THR A 140 -2.62 -5.26 14.58
C THR A 140 -3.44 -5.98 13.52
N PHE A 141 -3.84 -5.26 12.47
CA PHE A 141 -4.56 -5.83 11.32
C PHE A 141 -3.76 -6.95 10.63
N TYR A 142 -2.46 -6.73 10.38
CA TYR A 142 -1.58 -7.72 9.77
C TYR A 142 -1.51 -9.01 10.58
N TYR A 143 -1.37 -8.89 11.90
CA TYR A 143 -1.34 -10.04 12.80
C TYR A 143 -2.65 -10.83 12.81
N GLU A 144 -3.78 -10.14 12.85
CA GLU A 144 -5.11 -10.77 12.73
C GLU A 144 -5.27 -11.53 11.40
N CYS A 145 -4.85 -10.92 10.29
CA CYS A 145 -4.89 -11.55 8.97
C CYS A 145 -3.99 -12.79 8.90
N LYS A 146 -2.78 -12.70 9.47
CA LYS A 146 -1.85 -13.84 9.56
C LYS A 146 -2.44 -15.00 10.35
N ASN A 147 -3.12 -14.73 11.45
CA ASN A 147 -3.79 -15.74 12.24
C ASN A 147 -4.98 -16.36 11.50
N LYS A 148 -5.82 -15.54 10.86
CA LYS A 148 -6.91 -16.02 9.99
C LYS A 148 -6.39 -16.93 8.88
N ASN A 149 -5.30 -16.52 8.23
CA ASN A 149 -4.72 -17.27 7.12
C ASN A 149 -4.20 -18.64 7.56
N ARG A 150 -3.62 -18.76 8.76
CA ARG A 150 -3.16 -20.03 9.34
C ARG A 150 -4.28 -21.03 9.62
N LEU A 151 -5.51 -20.54 9.83
CA LEU A 151 -6.68 -21.39 10.12
C LEU A 151 -7.44 -21.82 8.86
N GLN A 152 -7.01 -21.36 7.69
CA GLN A 152 -7.57 -21.80 6.40
C GLN A 152 -6.84 -23.09 5.98
N ASN A 153 -7.49 -24.23 6.21
CA ASN A 153 -7.02 -25.55 5.78
C ASN A 153 -7.87 -26.08 4.63
#